data_e6f1431b4f82c41fd6f6d29de2f6bab5
#
_entry.id   e6f1431b4f82c41fd6f6d29de2f6bab5
#
_cell.length_a   1.000
_cell.length_b   1.000
_cell.length_c   1.000
_cell.angle_alpha   90.00
_cell.angle_beta   90.00
_cell.angle_gamma   90.00
#
_symmetry.space_group_name_H-M   'P 1'
#
loop_
_entity.id
_entity.type
_entity.pdbx_description
1 polymer ?
#
loop_
_entity_poly.entity_id
_entity_poly.type
_entity_poly.pdbx_seq_one_letter_code
_entity_poly.pdbx_strand_id
1 'polypeptide(L)'
;MKQVHWIGTGLSSLPGIRRLAVNLENLTIWNRTLEKAENSISHVNKSNVKAKQFDIDLIFKEVNPGDIVISQLPATRHPEIAKLCLKHKCHFASTSYLNPEIFALDKDVKQQDLVFINEIGLDPGIDHFFSHLLVQDLKKLTSNNIEVIYESYCGGF
;
A
#
# COMPACT_ATOMS: atom_id res chain seq x y z
N MET A 1 12.76 -6.01 15.74
CA MET A 1 12.05 -4.87 15.11
C MET A 1 11.37 -5.39 13.86
N LYS A 2 10.15 -4.92 13.58
CA LYS A 2 9.41 -5.34 12.38
C LYS A 2 10.05 -4.76 11.13
N GLN A 3 10.06 -5.55 10.05
CA GLN A 3 10.56 -5.15 8.74
C GLN A 3 9.41 -4.67 7.87
N VAL A 4 9.64 -3.64 7.07
CA VAL A 4 8.72 -3.24 5.99
C VAL A 4 9.31 -3.71 4.66
N HIS A 5 8.52 -4.43 3.89
CA HIS A 5 8.82 -4.87 2.55
C HIS A 5 7.95 -4.12 1.56
N TRP A 6 8.56 -3.27 0.74
CA TRP A 6 7.87 -2.50 -0.29
C TRP A 6 8.13 -3.12 -1.66
N ILE A 7 7.09 -3.50 -2.37
CA ILE A 7 7.18 -4.16 -3.68
C ILE A 7 6.72 -3.19 -4.77
N GLY A 8 7.62 -2.86 -5.70
CA GLY A 8 7.37 -2.00 -6.86
C GLY A 8 7.88 -0.57 -6.69
N THR A 9 8.51 -0.03 -7.74
CA THR A 9 9.12 1.31 -7.78
C THR A 9 8.61 2.10 -8.98
N GLY A 10 7.28 2.11 -9.18
CA GLY A 10 6.63 2.95 -10.18
C GLY A 10 6.81 4.44 -9.87
N LEU A 11 6.57 5.32 -10.86
CA LEU A 11 6.75 6.77 -10.70
C LEU A 11 5.98 7.33 -9.51
N SER A 12 4.74 6.94 -9.33
CA SER A 12 3.87 7.39 -8.24
C SER A 12 4.30 6.88 -6.85
N SER A 13 5.08 5.81 -6.78
CA SER A 13 5.53 5.23 -5.49
C SER A 13 6.83 5.85 -4.96
N LEU A 14 7.62 6.53 -5.79
CA LEU A 14 8.92 7.09 -5.37
C LEU A 14 8.85 8.07 -4.19
N PRO A 15 7.91 9.02 -4.12
CA PRO A 15 7.81 9.91 -2.96
C PRO A 15 7.54 9.15 -1.66
N GLY A 16 6.68 8.12 -1.70
CA GLY A 16 6.37 7.25 -0.56
C GLY A 16 7.61 6.46 -0.11
N ILE A 17 8.32 5.83 -1.04
CA ILE A 17 9.57 5.09 -0.75
C ILE A 17 10.58 6.01 -0.09
N ARG A 18 10.83 7.19 -0.65
CA ARG A 18 11.80 8.15 -0.12
C ARG A 18 11.46 8.59 1.30
N ARG A 19 10.18 8.87 1.55
CA ARG A 19 9.70 9.25 2.88
C ARG A 19 9.88 8.12 3.89
N LEU A 20 9.52 6.90 3.54
CA LEU A 20 9.68 5.74 4.41
C LEU A 20 11.15 5.42 4.66
N ALA A 21 12.00 5.48 3.65
CA ALA A 21 13.44 5.20 3.77
C ALA A 21 14.16 6.16 4.75
N VAL A 22 13.72 7.41 4.83
CA VAL A 22 14.25 8.36 5.83
C VAL A 22 13.72 8.07 7.22
N ASN A 23 12.45 7.69 7.37
CA ASN A 23 11.79 7.61 8.67
C ASN A 23 11.84 6.21 9.31
N LEU A 24 11.99 5.14 8.51
CA LEU A 24 12.06 3.78 9.02
C LEU A 24 13.50 3.32 9.24
N GLU A 25 13.68 2.47 10.24
CA GLU A 25 14.95 1.81 10.50
C GLU A 25 15.12 0.54 9.66
N ASN A 26 14.02 -0.18 9.35
CA ASN A 26 14.07 -1.44 8.63
C ASN A 26 13.13 -1.39 7.43
N LEU A 27 13.69 -1.28 6.22
CA LEU A 27 12.95 -1.21 4.96
C LEU A 27 13.69 -1.99 3.88
N THR A 28 12.99 -2.85 3.16
CA THR A 28 13.51 -3.49 1.94
C THR A 28 12.62 -3.13 0.76
N ILE A 29 13.23 -2.56 -0.27
CA ILE A 29 12.56 -2.25 -1.53
C ILE A 29 12.80 -3.39 -2.51
N TRP A 30 11.71 -3.93 -3.03
CA TRP A 30 11.73 -5.02 -4.00
C TRP A 30 11.24 -4.51 -5.36
N ASN A 31 12.03 -4.72 -6.40
CA ASN A 31 11.60 -4.39 -7.76
C ASN A 31 12.14 -5.40 -8.76
N ARG A 32 11.41 -5.65 -9.85
CA ARG A 32 11.83 -6.56 -10.92
C ARG A 32 13.22 -6.21 -11.46
N THR A 33 13.51 -4.92 -11.59
CA THR A 33 14.83 -4.40 -11.95
C THR A 33 15.54 -3.91 -10.70
N LEU A 34 16.63 -4.55 -10.30
CA LEU A 34 17.37 -4.21 -9.08
C LEU A 34 17.82 -2.74 -9.07
N GLU A 35 18.39 -2.25 -10.18
CA GLU A 35 18.84 -0.86 -10.33
C GLU A 35 17.74 0.16 -9.99
N LYS A 36 16.48 -0.11 -10.36
CA LYS A 36 15.36 0.79 -10.01
C LYS A 36 15.08 0.79 -8.50
N ALA A 37 15.24 -0.33 -7.84
CA ALA A 37 15.11 -0.40 -6.37
C ALA A 37 16.25 0.37 -5.70
N GLU A 38 17.50 0.19 -6.13
CA GLU A 38 18.67 0.89 -5.63
C GLU A 38 18.56 2.41 -5.83
N ASN A 39 18.19 2.86 -7.01
CA ASN A 39 18.00 4.28 -7.33
C ASN A 39 16.91 4.92 -6.47
N SER A 40 15.86 4.17 -6.10
CA SER A 40 14.76 4.71 -5.27
C SER A 40 15.19 5.10 -3.85
N ILE A 41 16.25 4.49 -3.33
CA ILE A 41 16.79 4.72 -1.98
C ILE A 41 18.22 5.27 -1.97
N SER A 42 18.79 5.64 -3.11
CA SER A 42 20.19 6.12 -3.25
C SER A 42 20.54 7.34 -2.39
N HIS A 43 19.53 8.13 -1.99
CA HIS A 43 19.67 9.30 -1.13
C HIS A 43 19.75 8.96 0.38
N VAL A 44 19.61 7.68 0.76
CA VAL A 44 19.59 7.24 2.15
C VAL A 44 20.81 6.40 2.44
N ASN A 45 21.56 6.76 3.49
CA ASN A 45 22.71 6.01 3.97
C ASN A 45 22.37 5.32 5.31
N LYS A 46 21.56 4.27 5.25
CA LYS A 46 21.19 3.43 6.40
C LYS A 46 21.42 1.96 6.07
N SER A 47 22.15 1.23 6.89
CA SER A 47 22.50 -0.18 6.68
C SER A 47 21.29 -1.12 6.59
N ASN A 48 20.19 -0.74 7.25
CA ASN A 48 18.96 -1.53 7.30
C ASN A 48 17.91 -1.15 6.24
N VAL A 49 18.23 -0.15 5.38
CA VAL A 49 17.43 0.18 4.19
C VAL A 49 18.11 -0.48 3.00
N LYS A 50 17.43 -1.45 2.37
CA LYS A 50 18.02 -2.33 1.36
C LYS A 50 17.19 -2.32 0.08
N ALA A 51 17.85 -2.56 -1.04
CA ALA A 51 17.24 -2.83 -2.34
C ALA A 51 17.49 -4.29 -2.73
N LYS A 52 16.48 -4.95 -3.28
CA LYS A 52 16.56 -6.33 -3.76
C LYS A 52 15.79 -6.52 -5.05
N GLN A 53 16.26 -7.46 -5.86
CA GLN A 53 15.49 -7.89 -7.03
C GLN A 53 14.26 -8.68 -6.56
N PHE A 54 13.08 -8.29 -7.07
CA PHE A 54 11.82 -8.94 -6.71
C PHE A 54 11.74 -10.33 -7.33
N ASP A 55 11.56 -11.29 -6.46
CA ASP A 55 11.15 -12.64 -6.73
C ASP A 55 10.19 -13.06 -5.62
N ILE A 56 9.03 -13.64 -5.97
CA ILE A 56 7.98 -13.95 -5.00
C ILE A 56 8.42 -15.01 -3.99
N ASP A 57 9.21 -15.98 -4.42
CA ASP A 57 9.71 -17.03 -3.55
C ASP A 57 10.81 -16.52 -2.62
N LEU A 58 11.61 -15.56 -3.09
CA LEU A 58 12.67 -14.96 -2.27
C LEU A 58 12.10 -14.05 -1.19
N ILE A 59 11.15 -13.17 -1.52
CA ILE A 59 10.56 -12.28 -0.51
C ILE A 59 9.92 -13.08 0.61
N PHE A 60 9.14 -14.13 0.28
CA PHE A 60 8.45 -14.93 1.30
C PHE A 60 9.34 -15.95 2.03
N LYS A 61 10.61 -16.06 1.68
CA LYS A 61 11.66 -16.69 2.51
C LYS A 61 12.27 -15.72 3.53
N GLU A 62 12.17 -14.42 3.28
CA GLU A 62 12.80 -13.39 4.13
C GLU A 62 11.82 -12.74 5.11
N VAL A 63 10.52 -12.75 4.81
CA VAL A 63 9.50 -12.17 5.70
C VAL A 63 9.35 -12.98 6.98
N ASN A 64 9.14 -12.28 8.08
CA ASN A 64 8.87 -12.87 9.38
C ASN A 64 7.45 -12.53 9.87
N PRO A 65 6.86 -13.35 10.74
CA PRO A 65 5.55 -13.05 11.29
C PRO A 65 5.47 -11.63 11.90
N GLY A 66 4.46 -10.88 11.45
CA GLY A 66 4.21 -9.50 11.85
C GLY A 66 5.03 -8.45 11.09
N ASP A 67 5.79 -8.81 10.05
CA ASP A 67 6.33 -7.85 9.10
C ASP A 67 5.19 -7.23 8.26
N ILE A 68 5.49 -6.12 7.61
CA ILE A 68 4.52 -5.40 6.79
C ILE A 68 4.94 -5.51 5.32
N VAL A 69 4.05 -5.99 4.47
CA VAL A 69 4.26 -6.07 3.02
C VAL A 69 3.36 -5.03 2.34
N ILE A 70 3.99 -4.05 1.68
CA ILE A 70 3.30 -3.02 0.90
C ILE A 70 3.45 -3.36 -0.57
N SER A 71 2.35 -3.64 -1.26
CA SER A 71 2.36 -4.01 -2.68
C SER A 71 1.93 -2.84 -3.56
N GLN A 72 2.83 -2.41 -4.44
CA GLN A 72 2.60 -1.46 -5.53
C GLN A 72 2.70 -2.17 -6.90
N LEU A 73 2.40 -3.45 -6.93
CA LEU A 73 2.27 -4.23 -8.15
C LEU A 73 0.94 -3.91 -8.86
N PRO A 74 0.75 -4.33 -10.11
CA PRO A 74 -0.57 -4.27 -10.76
C PRO A 74 -1.64 -4.98 -9.91
N ALA A 75 -2.86 -4.44 -9.90
CA ALA A 75 -3.97 -4.89 -9.04
C ALA A 75 -4.25 -6.40 -9.12
N THR A 76 -4.04 -7.00 -10.30
CA THR A 76 -4.21 -8.45 -10.53
C THR A 76 -3.24 -9.33 -9.73
N ARG A 77 -2.13 -8.76 -9.21
CA ARG A 77 -1.15 -9.49 -8.41
C ARG A 77 -1.39 -9.41 -6.91
N HIS A 78 -2.23 -8.47 -6.45
CA HIS A 78 -2.48 -8.27 -5.03
C HIS A 78 -3.10 -9.47 -4.32
N PRO A 79 -4.07 -10.22 -4.91
CA PRO A 79 -4.63 -11.40 -4.24
C PRO A 79 -3.59 -12.47 -3.93
N GLU A 80 -2.64 -12.70 -4.83
CA GLU A 80 -1.54 -13.65 -4.61
C GLU A 80 -0.66 -13.22 -3.43
N ILE A 81 -0.24 -11.94 -3.40
CA ILE A 81 0.58 -11.39 -2.32
C ILE A 81 -0.17 -11.42 -0.99
N ALA A 82 -1.45 -11.04 -0.97
CA ALA A 82 -2.28 -11.06 0.23
C ALA A 82 -2.42 -12.48 0.83
N LYS A 83 -2.67 -13.49 -0.01
CA LYS A 83 -2.73 -14.90 0.42
C LYS A 83 -1.40 -15.37 1.02
N LEU A 84 -0.27 -14.96 0.43
CA LEU A 84 1.05 -15.27 0.96
C LEU A 84 1.32 -14.53 2.28
N CYS A 85 0.91 -13.26 2.40
CA CYS A 85 1.00 -12.52 3.66
C CYS A 85 0.23 -13.22 4.79
N LEU A 86 -1.01 -13.66 4.52
CA LEU A 86 -1.80 -14.42 5.48
C LEU A 86 -1.09 -15.72 5.91
N LYS A 87 -0.58 -16.48 4.94
CA LYS A 87 0.14 -17.74 5.19
C LYS A 87 1.40 -17.53 6.06
N HIS A 88 2.13 -16.44 5.83
CA HIS A 88 3.36 -16.11 6.56
C HIS A 88 3.12 -15.21 7.79
N LYS A 89 1.85 -14.96 8.15
CA LYS A 89 1.44 -14.11 9.29
C LYS A 89 2.01 -12.70 9.22
N CYS A 90 2.00 -12.10 8.03
CA CYS A 90 2.42 -10.72 7.76
C CYS A 90 1.22 -9.81 7.57
N HIS A 91 1.39 -8.53 7.87
CA HIS A 91 0.43 -7.49 7.50
C HIS A 91 0.55 -7.17 6.01
N PHE A 92 -0.54 -6.73 5.40
CA PHE A 92 -0.58 -6.39 3.97
C PHE A 92 -1.17 -4.99 3.76
N ALA A 93 -0.61 -4.26 2.79
CA ALA A 93 -1.16 -2.99 2.36
C ALA A 93 -1.05 -2.81 0.83
N SER A 94 -2.06 -2.19 0.21
CA SER A 94 -2.03 -1.80 -1.20
C SER A 94 -2.79 -0.50 -1.46
N THR A 95 -2.45 0.16 -2.56
CA THR A 95 -3.13 1.38 -3.02
C THR A 95 -4.30 1.08 -3.97
N SER A 96 -4.52 -0.17 -4.36
CA SER A 96 -5.58 -0.56 -5.28
C SER A 96 -6.92 -0.79 -4.56
N TYR A 97 -8.00 -0.71 -5.34
CA TYR A 97 -9.33 -1.08 -4.86
C TYR A 97 -9.39 -2.46 -4.23
N LEU A 98 -10.23 -2.61 -3.23
CA LEU A 98 -10.43 -3.88 -2.54
C LEU A 98 -10.92 -4.95 -3.52
N ASN A 99 -10.13 -6.00 -3.69
CA ASN A 99 -10.46 -7.14 -4.52
C ASN A 99 -11.34 -8.14 -3.74
N PRO A 100 -12.38 -8.73 -4.35
CA PRO A 100 -13.23 -9.74 -3.68
C PRO A 100 -12.46 -10.92 -3.09
N GLU A 101 -11.37 -11.37 -3.74
CA GLU A 101 -10.52 -12.44 -3.21
C GLU A 101 -9.77 -12.02 -1.93
N ILE A 102 -9.36 -10.76 -1.83
CA ILE A 102 -8.73 -10.21 -0.61
C ILE A 102 -9.78 -10.04 0.47
N PHE A 103 -10.97 -9.55 0.13
CA PHE A 103 -12.09 -9.41 1.07
C PHE A 103 -12.49 -10.76 1.68
N ALA A 104 -12.46 -11.83 0.89
CA ALA A 104 -12.75 -13.19 1.39
C ALA A 104 -11.78 -13.67 2.49
N LEU A 105 -10.59 -13.07 2.60
CA LEU A 105 -9.61 -13.40 3.64
C LEU A 105 -9.89 -12.71 5.00
N ASP A 106 -10.83 -11.76 5.07
CA ASP A 106 -11.07 -10.89 6.23
C ASP A 106 -11.23 -11.67 7.55
N LYS A 107 -11.97 -12.77 7.53
CA LYS A 107 -12.17 -13.62 8.70
C LYS A 107 -10.86 -14.22 9.21
N ASP A 108 -10.06 -14.76 8.32
CA ASP A 108 -8.80 -15.43 8.68
C ASP A 108 -7.73 -14.40 9.10
N VAL A 109 -7.73 -13.23 8.47
CA VAL A 109 -6.88 -12.09 8.83
C VAL A 109 -7.17 -11.65 10.27
N LYS A 110 -8.45 -11.46 10.63
CA LYS A 110 -8.87 -11.09 11.98
C LYS A 110 -8.56 -12.18 13.01
N GLN A 111 -8.73 -13.45 12.67
CA GLN A 111 -8.41 -14.56 13.57
C GLN A 111 -6.91 -14.66 13.89
N GLN A 112 -6.05 -14.18 13.00
CA GLN A 112 -4.60 -14.18 13.20
C GLN A 112 -4.06 -12.84 13.75
N ASP A 113 -4.94 -11.90 14.12
CA ASP A 113 -4.58 -10.56 14.60
C ASP A 113 -3.71 -9.79 13.57
N LEU A 114 -4.01 -9.95 12.29
CA LEU A 114 -3.33 -9.28 11.19
C LEU A 114 -4.12 -8.06 10.72
N VAL A 115 -3.43 -7.15 10.05
CA VAL A 115 -4.00 -5.96 9.44
C VAL A 115 -3.78 -6.02 7.93
N PHE A 116 -4.88 -6.05 7.16
CA PHE A 116 -4.86 -5.90 5.72
C PHE A 116 -5.57 -4.61 5.35
N ILE A 117 -4.88 -3.71 4.66
CA ILE A 117 -5.41 -2.40 4.27
C ILE A 117 -5.29 -2.25 2.76
N ASN A 118 -6.40 -1.90 2.12
CA ASN A 118 -6.44 -1.55 0.70
C ASN A 118 -6.86 -0.08 0.57
N GLU A 119 -6.79 0.45 -0.66
CA GLU A 119 -7.29 1.80 -0.96
C GLU A 119 -6.55 2.91 -0.18
N ILE A 120 -5.25 2.72 0.07
CA ILE A 120 -4.42 3.72 0.77
C ILE A 120 -3.55 4.53 -0.20
N GLY A 121 -4.17 4.98 -1.30
CA GLY A 121 -3.55 5.78 -2.35
C GLY A 121 -4.15 7.17 -2.47
N LEU A 122 -4.03 7.74 -3.67
CA LEU A 122 -4.68 8.99 -4.05
C LEU A 122 -6.14 8.70 -4.45
N ASP A 123 -6.32 7.80 -5.39
CA ASP A 123 -7.59 7.26 -5.91
C ASP A 123 -7.36 5.77 -6.26
N PRO A 124 -7.88 4.88 -5.42
CA PRO A 124 -8.67 5.11 -4.21
C PRO A 124 -7.85 5.49 -2.97
N GLY A 125 -8.43 6.38 -2.16
CA GLY A 125 -7.90 6.72 -0.84
C GLY A 125 -8.16 8.17 -0.43
N ILE A 126 -7.25 9.09 -0.73
CA ILE A 126 -7.33 10.51 -0.34
C ILE A 126 -8.58 11.19 -0.95
N ASP A 127 -8.95 10.84 -2.16
CA ASP A 127 -10.16 11.30 -2.85
C ASP A 127 -11.44 11.08 -2.03
N HIS A 128 -11.56 9.93 -1.38
CA HIS A 128 -12.68 9.61 -0.50
C HIS A 128 -12.72 10.52 0.73
N PHE A 129 -11.57 10.82 1.34
CA PHE A 129 -11.53 11.76 2.47
C PHE A 129 -11.97 13.17 2.05
N PHE A 130 -11.53 13.66 0.89
CA PHE A 130 -11.99 14.95 0.35
C PHE A 130 -13.48 14.95 0.05
N SER A 131 -14.01 13.87 -0.52
CA SER A 131 -15.44 13.71 -0.76
C SER A 131 -16.25 13.81 0.53
N HIS A 132 -15.81 13.13 1.59
CA HIS A 132 -16.45 13.21 2.90
C HIS A 132 -16.42 14.62 3.49
N LEU A 133 -15.31 15.34 3.38
CA LEU A 133 -15.19 16.73 3.86
C LEU A 133 -16.14 17.65 3.10
N LEU A 134 -16.20 17.55 1.77
CA LEU A 134 -17.12 18.33 0.95
C LEU A 134 -18.58 18.07 1.31
N VAL A 135 -18.97 16.81 1.48
CA VAL A 135 -20.34 16.45 1.89
C VAL A 135 -20.67 16.98 3.29
N GLN A 136 -19.71 16.94 4.22
CA GLN A 136 -19.92 17.51 5.56
C GLN A 136 -20.11 19.04 5.52
N ASP A 137 -19.34 19.74 4.70
CA ASP A 137 -19.47 21.19 4.56
C ASP A 137 -20.77 21.59 3.85
N LEU A 138 -21.17 20.85 2.83
CA LEU A 138 -22.47 21.05 2.18
C LEU A 138 -23.63 20.88 3.17
N LYS A 139 -23.62 19.85 4.01
CA LYS A 139 -24.65 19.64 5.04
C LYS A 139 -24.78 20.80 6.03
N LYS A 140 -23.71 21.55 6.29
CA LYS A 140 -23.74 22.74 7.14
C LYS A 140 -24.38 23.95 6.44
N LEU A 141 -24.27 24.01 5.11
CA LEU A 141 -24.68 25.16 4.32
C LEU A 141 -26.11 25.02 3.75
N THR A 142 -26.67 23.81 3.72
CA THR A 142 -27.92 23.53 3.01
C THR A 142 -29.03 23.07 3.93
N SER A 143 -30.24 23.54 3.67
CA SER A 143 -31.48 22.98 4.22
C SER A 143 -31.89 21.72 3.44
N ASN A 144 -32.71 20.86 4.04
CA ASN A 144 -33.00 19.47 3.62
C ASN A 144 -33.62 19.23 2.24
N ASN A 145 -33.65 20.20 1.31
CA ASN A 145 -34.31 20.08 -0.01
C ASN A 145 -33.48 20.62 -1.16
N ILE A 146 -32.15 20.40 -1.14
CA ILE A 146 -31.25 20.81 -2.22
C ILE A 146 -30.72 19.57 -2.93
N GLU A 147 -30.87 19.53 -4.27
CA GLU A 147 -30.19 18.58 -5.13
C GLU A 147 -28.71 18.96 -5.21
N VAL A 148 -27.82 18.00 -4.95
CA VAL A 148 -26.38 18.21 -4.99
C VAL A 148 -25.79 17.31 -6.06
N ILE A 149 -25.06 17.91 -7.00
CA ILE A 149 -24.26 17.19 -7.98
C ILE A 149 -22.82 17.20 -7.47
N TYR A 150 -22.24 16.02 -7.29
CA TYR A 150 -20.85 15.84 -6.93
C TYR A 150 -20.07 15.23 -8.10
N GLU A 151 -18.96 15.85 -8.45
CA GLU A 151 -18.06 15.36 -9.50
C GLU A 151 -16.64 15.27 -8.94
N SER A 152 -15.95 14.16 -9.23
CA SER A 152 -14.57 13.94 -8.86
C SER A 152 -13.78 13.52 -10.09
N TYR A 153 -12.60 14.11 -10.26
CA TYR A 153 -11.70 13.80 -11.36
C TYR A 153 -10.32 13.45 -10.81
N CYS A 154 -9.80 12.30 -11.21
CA CYS A 154 -8.43 11.89 -10.92
C CYS A 154 -7.71 11.60 -12.24
N GLY A 155 -6.57 12.27 -12.48
CA GLY A 155 -5.74 12.06 -13.66
C GLY A 155 -4.55 11.15 -13.34
N GLY A 156 -4.23 10.24 -14.27
CA GLY A 156 -3.00 9.43 -14.27
C GLY A 156 -2.17 9.71 -15.53
N PHE A 157 -0.87 9.37 -15.48
CA PHE A 157 0.05 9.44 -16.62
C PHE A 157 0.25 8.07 -17.23
#